data_58b81ef700669d3aaa1fb37c0c6abca1
#
_entry.id   58b81ef700669d3aaa1fb37c0c6abca1
#
_cell.length_a   1.000
_cell.length_b   1.000
_cell.length_c   1.000
_cell.angle_alpha   90.00
_cell.angle_beta   90.00
_cell.angle_gamma   90.00
#
_symmetry.space_group_name_H-M   'P 1'
#
loop_
_entity.id
_entity.type
_entity.pdbx_description
1 polymer ?
#
loop_
_entity_poly.entity_id
_entity_poly.type
_entity_poly.pdbx_seq_one_letter_code
_entity_poly.pdbx_strand_id
1 'polypeptide(L)'
;MNNYKECKIVLDIETTGLPKKVSGVYSDPSNLSLFDSSRIVELGYYIIDKNNVKIKEVEYLIKPENFVIPDDVVKVHGISQEIAMTKGISIKHVIPILYLDLINYNCTTFIAHNVEFDKNIILSECYRLNYETIIDKIKSMSNFCTMKDNKIFNKWPKLGLLYEFLFKKPIIINHRSLSDVDVCYKCYCELMKINDNNYIILRNNKKIEKLSV
;
A
#
# COMPACT_ATOMS: atom_id res chain seq x y z
N MET A 1 1.96 -7.99 -27.74
CA MET A 1 2.77 -6.91 -27.14
C MET A 1 1.83 -6.08 -26.28
N ASN A 2 2.05 -6.02 -24.97
CA ASN A 2 1.18 -5.29 -24.06
C ASN A 2 1.27 -3.79 -24.32
N ASN A 3 0.11 -3.16 -24.65
CA ASN A 3 0.00 -1.74 -24.96
C ASN A 3 0.00 -0.82 -23.71
N TYR A 4 0.28 -1.36 -22.54
CA TYR A 4 0.28 -0.58 -21.30
C TYR A 4 1.58 0.21 -21.16
N LYS A 5 1.49 1.53 -21.26
CA LYS A 5 2.62 2.44 -21.02
C LYS A 5 2.47 3.03 -19.62
N GLU A 6 3.46 2.78 -18.74
CA GLU A 6 3.61 3.47 -17.44
C GLU A 6 2.41 3.34 -16.50
N CYS A 7 2.00 2.11 -16.19
CA CYS A 7 1.02 1.88 -15.14
C CYS A 7 1.63 2.11 -13.75
N LYS A 8 0.75 2.21 -12.76
CA LYS A 8 1.09 2.35 -11.36
C LYS A 8 0.37 1.27 -10.57
N ILE A 9 0.92 0.86 -9.44
CA ILE A 9 0.24 -0.02 -8.49
C ILE A 9 -0.14 0.77 -7.24
N VAL A 10 -1.40 0.68 -6.83
CA VAL A 10 -1.89 1.14 -5.52
C VAL A 10 -2.06 -0.11 -4.66
N LEU A 11 -1.39 -0.19 -3.53
CA LEU A 11 -1.29 -1.41 -2.75
C LEU A 11 -1.43 -1.12 -1.26
N ASP A 12 -2.01 -2.09 -0.55
CA ASP A 12 -2.10 -2.15 0.91
C ASP A 12 -1.97 -3.59 1.38
N ILE A 13 -1.43 -3.80 2.59
CA ILE A 13 -1.28 -5.12 3.19
C ILE A 13 -1.75 -5.13 4.64
N GLU A 14 -2.38 -6.24 5.04
CA GLU A 14 -2.57 -6.56 6.45
C GLU A 14 -1.48 -7.52 6.92
N THR A 15 -1.07 -7.37 8.17
CA THR A 15 0.10 -8.08 8.71
C THR A 15 -0.12 -8.62 10.11
N THR A 16 0.76 -9.52 10.55
CA THR A 16 0.78 -10.03 11.93
C THR A 16 1.20 -8.99 12.97
N GLY A 17 1.55 -7.77 12.55
CA GLY A 17 1.96 -6.68 13.44
C GLY A 17 2.96 -5.74 12.75
N LEU A 18 3.64 -4.92 13.53
CA LEU A 18 4.56 -3.92 13.01
C LEU A 18 6.01 -4.45 13.01
N PRO A 19 6.83 -4.11 11.99
CA PRO A 19 8.25 -4.43 12.01
C PRO A 19 8.96 -3.62 13.09
N LYS A 20 10.04 -4.19 13.63
CA LYS A 20 10.86 -3.50 14.63
C LYS A 20 11.60 -2.34 13.99
N LYS A 21 11.60 -1.20 14.64
CA LYS A 21 12.36 -0.01 14.22
C LYS A 21 13.67 0.11 15.01
N VAL A 22 14.71 0.56 14.33
CA VAL A 22 15.98 0.94 14.97
C VAL A 22 16.06 2.47 14.94
N SER A 23 16.19 3.09 16.10
CA SER A 23 16.19 4.58 16.22
C SER A 23 14.99 5.26 15.57
N GLY A 24 13.80 4.61 15.61
CA GLY A 24 12.56 5.14 15.04
C GLY A 24 12.38 4.97 13.52
N VAL A 25 13.37 4.38 12.83
CA VAL A 25 13.35 4.18 11.38
C VAL A 25 13.23 2.69 11.05
N TYR A 26 12.58 2.36 9.95
CA TYR A 26 12.57 1.00 9.42
C TYR A 26 13.99 0.63 8.96
N SER A 27 14.40 -0.57 9.32
CA SER A 27 15.67 -1.15 8.87
C SER A 27 15.58 -1.63 7.43
N ASP A 28 16.73 -1.97 6.84
CA ASP A 28 16.77 -2.63 5.54
C ASP A 28 15.95 -3.93 5.60
N PRO A 29 15.05 -4.18 4.62
CA PRO A 29 14.17 -5.35 4.61
C PRO A 29 14.93 -6.70 4.47
N SER A 30 16.21 -6.70 4.14
CA SER A 30 17.05 -7.90 4.18
C SER A 30 17.38 -8.35 5.60
N ASN A 31 17.26 -7.47 6.60
CA ASN A 31 17.41 -7.83 8.01
C ASN A 31 16.13 -8.47 8.54
N LEU A 32 15.91 -9.73 8.18
CA LEU A 32 14.66 -10.47 8.37
C LEU A 32 14.21 -10.54 9.83
N SER A 33 15.15 -10.57 10.79
CA SER A 33 14.83 -10.66 12.22
C SER A 33 14.04 -9.46 12.75
N LEU A 34 14.13 -8.31 12.07
CA LEU A 34 13.36 -7.10 12.40
C LEU A 34 11.97 -7.09 11.78
N PHE A 35 11.71 -8.02 10.83
CA PHE A 35 10.42 -8.19 10.14
C PHE A 35 9.69 -9.48 10.54
N ASP A 36 10.20 -10.28 11.48
CA ASP A 36 9.57 -11.52 11.93
C ASP A 36 8.19 -11.30 12.58
N SER A 37 7.99 -10.15 13.20
CA SER A 37 6.70 -9.75 13.79
C SER A 37 5.71 -9.18 12.78
N SER A 38 6.09 -9.04 11.51
CA SER A 38 5.27 -8.36 10.50
C SER A 38 5.20 -9.19 9.22
N ARG A 39 4.50 -10.33 9.29
CA ARG A 39 4.27 -11.25 8.16
C ARG A 39 2.98 -10.87 7.46
N ILE A 40 2.92 -10.96 6.14
CA ILE A 40 1.73 -10.62 5.36
C ILE A 40 0.61 -11.65 5.63
N VAL A 41 -0.59 -11.17 5.96
CA VAL A 41 -1.80 -11.99 6.10
C VAL A 41 -2.85 -11.68 5.02
N GLU A 42 -2.84 -10.49 4.45
CA GLU A 42 -3.65 -10.12 3.29
C GLU A 42 -2.87 -9.14 2.41
N LEU A 43 -3.06 -9.24 1.10
CA LEU A 43 -2.45 -8.34 0.12
C LEU A 43 -3.51 -7.93 -0.89
N GLY A 44 -3.79 -6.62 -0.99
CA GLY A 44 -4.70 -6.03 -1.95
C GLY A 44 -3.99 -5.02 -2.84
N TYR A 45 -4.38 -4.97 -4.13
CA TYR A 45 -3.87 -3.93 -5.02
C TYR A 45 -4.77 -3.64 -6.20
N TYR A 46 -4.67 -2.40 -6.68
CA TYR A 46 -5.13 -1.97 -7.99
C TYR A 46 -3.94 -1.72 -8.91
N ILE A 47 -4.07 -2.11 -10.18
CA ILE A 47 -3.24 -1.55 -11.24
C ILE A 47 -4.05 -0.43 -11.89
N ILE A 48 -3.45 0.73 -12.03
CA ILE A 48 -4.04 1.89 -12.68
C ILE A 48 -3.16 2.32 -13.86
N ASP A 49 -3.80 2.78 -14.92
CA ASP A 49 -3.10 3.27 -16.11
C ASP A 49 -2.49 4.68 -15.89
N LYS A 50 -1.85 5.23 -16.91
CA LYS A 50 -1.27 6.58 -16.88
C LYS A 50 -2.29 7.68 -16.59
N ASN A 51 -3.57 7.46 -16.89
CA ASN A 51 -4.67 8.40 -16.65
C ASN A 51 -5.33 8.17 -15.27
N ASN A 52 -4.74 7.31 -14.45
CA ASN A 52 -5.25 6.87 -13.16
C ASN A 52 -6.57 6.07 -13.24
N VAL A 53 -6.90 5.46 -14.38
CA VAL A 53 -8.06 4.57 -14.51
C VAL A 53 -7.69 3.18 -14.00
N LYS A 54 -8.51 2.63 -13.10
CA LYS A 54 -8.33 1.26 -12.57
C LYS A 54 -8.54 0.24 -13.70
N ILE A 55 -7.53 -0.60 -13.97
CA ILE A 55 -7.54 -1.64 -15.01
C ILE A 55 -7.47 -3.05 -14.45
N LYS A 56 -7.04 -3.21 -13.21
CA LYS A 56 -7.02 -4.48 -12.50
C LYS A 56 -7.25 -4.28 -11.01
N GLU A 57 -7.91 -5.25 -10.40
CA GLU A 57 -8.19 -5.34 -8.97
C GLU A 57 -7.86 -6.74 -8.48
N VAL A 58 -7.14 -6.86 -7.38
CA VAL A 58 -6.67 -8.13 -6.84
C VAL A 58 -6.68 -8.09 -5.32
N GLU A 59 -7.13 -9.20 -4.69
CA GLU A 59 -7.02 -9.44 -3.25
C GLU A 59 -6.62 -10.89 -3.01
N TYR A 60 -5.65 -11.09 -2.14
CA TYR A 60 -5.20 -12.42 -1.71
C TYR A 60 -5.12 -12.49 -0.20
N LEU A 61 -5.82 -13.45 0.36
CA LEU A 61 -5.57 -13.90 1.72
C LEU A 61 -4.33 -14.80 1.72
N ILE A 62 -3.40 -14.58 2.64
CA ILE A 62 -2.13 -15.29 2.70
C ILE A 62 -2.22 -16.39 3.75
N LYS A 63 -1.90 -17.63 3.34
CA LYS A 63 -1.81 -18.76 4.24
C LYS A 63 -0.60 -18.60 5.15
N PRO A 64 -0.76 -18.56 6.48
CA PRO A 64 0.35 -18.45 7.40
C PRO A 64 1.18 -19.75 7.41
N GLU A 65 2.40 -19.64 6.88
CA GLU A 65 3.39 -20.70 6.86
C GLU A 65 4.52 -20.36 7.83
N ASN A 66 4.65 -21.14 8.91
CA ASN A 66 5.65 -20.96 9.98
C ASN A 66 5.50 -19.67 10.82
N PHE A 67 4.29 -19.13 10.91
CA PHE A 67 3.95 -18.05 11.83
C PHE A 67 2.49 -18.15 12.29
N VAL A 68 2.18 -17.45 13.37
CA VAL A 68 0.83 -17.37 13.94
C VAL A 68 0.33 -15.92 13.81
N ILE A 69 -0.95 -15.76 13.53
CA ILE A 69 -1.62 -14.45 13.52
C ILE A 69 -2.07 -14.14 14.95
N PRO A 70 -1.52 -13.10 15.60
CA PRO A 70 -1.87 -12.76 16.99
C PRO A 70 -3.31 -12.27 17.12
N ASP A 71 -3.97 -12.55 18.24
CA ASP A 71 -5.38 -12.17 18.49
C ASP A 71 -5.61 -10.66 18.52
N ASP A 72 -4.62 -9.88 18.87
CA ASP A 72 -4.70 -8.42 18.91
C ASP A 72 -4.82 -7.82 17.50
N VAL A 73 -4.07 -8.36 16.53
CA VAL A 73 -4.19 -7.91 15.13
C VAL A 73 -5.45 -8.49 14.45
N VAL A 74 -5.91 -9.68 14.86
CA VAL A 74 -7.21 -10.21 14.42
C VAL A 74 -8.36 -9.24 14.77
N LYS A 75 -8.30 -8.57 15.92
CA LYS A 75 -9.28 -7.55 16.29
C LYS A 75 -9.25 -6.31 15.39
N VAL A 76 -8.14 -6.08 14.68
CA VAL A 76 -7.96 -4.95 13.77
C VAL A 76 -8.51 -5.27 12.39
N HIS A 77 -8.01 -6.34 11.74
CA HIS A 77 -8.34 -6.67 10.34
C HIS A 77 -9.35 -7.83 10.18
N GLY A 78 -9.73 -8.51 11.27
CA GLY A 78 -10.75 -9.57 11.24
C GLY A 78 -10.28 -10.92 10.65
N ILE A 79 -8.99 -11.08 10.31
CA ILE A 79 -8.47 -12.29 9.68
C ILE A 79 -7.89 -13.21 10.76
N SER A 80 -8.62 -14.27 11.12
CA SER A 80 -8.14 -15.26 12.09
C SER A 80 -7.17 -16.25 11.45
N GLN A 81 -6.38 -16.91 12.30
CA GLN A 81 -5.52 -18.03 11.90
C GLN A 81 -6.29 -19.08 11.10
N GLU A 82 -7.48 -19.45 11.56
CA GLU A 82 -8.33 -20.46 10.92
C GLU A 82 -8.79 -20.03 9.52
N ILE A 83 -9.27 -18.78 9.38
CA ILE A 83 -9.66 -18.22 8.08
C ILE A 83 -8.49 -18.22 7.12
N ALA A 84 -7.34 -17.74 7.55
CA ALA A 84 -6.14 -17.64 6.72
C ALA A 84 -5.58 -19.03 6.34
N MET A 85 -5.62 -20.00 7.25
CA MET A 85 -5.22 -21.39 6.97
C MET A 85 -6.14 -22.09 5.95
N THR A 86 -7.45 -21.81 6.03
CA THR A 86 -8.47 -22.49 5.20
C THR A 86 -8.58 -21.87 3.81
N LYS A 87 -8.53 -20.54 3.71
CA LYS A 87 -8.82 -19.79 2.48
C LYS A 87 -7.58 -19.15 1.85
N GLY A 88 -6.49 -19.06 2.62
CA GLY A 88 -5.28 -18.38 2.17
C GLY A 88 -4.46 -19.16 1.16
N ILE A 89 -3.74 -18.43 0.33
CA ILE A 89 -2.80 -18.94 -0.67
C ILE A 89 -1.38 -18.72 -0.13
N SER A 90 -0.47 -19.66 -0.38
CA SER A 90 0.92 -19.51 0.02
C SER A 90 1.54 -18.24 -0.59
N ILE A 91 2.26 -17.49 0.24
CA ILE A 91 2.98 -16.27 -0.19
C ILE A 91 3.97 -16.57 -1.33
N LYS A 92 4.51 -17.79 -1.41
CA LYS A 92 5.39 -18.27 -2.48
C LYS A 92 4.74 -18.23 -3.87
N HIS A 93 3.40 -18.31 -3.93
CA HIS A 93 2.66 -18.18 -5.17
C HIS A 93 2.19 -16.76 -5.42
N VAL A 94 1.81 -16.03 -4.35
CA VAL A 94 1.26 -14.67 -4.49
C VAL A 94 2.31 -13.65 -4.93
N ILE A 95 3.53 -13.71 -4.38
CA ILE A 95 4.61 -12.77 -4.78
C ILE A 95 4.98 -12.89 -6.26
N PRO A 96 5.17 -14.10 -6.85
CA PRO A 96 5.36 -14.21 -8.30
C PRO A 96 4.19 -13.70 -9.15
N ILE A 97 2.94 -13.85 -8.70
CA ILE A 97 1.77 -13.29 -9.42
C ILE A 97 1.83 -11.76 -9.39
N LEU A 98 2.11 -11.17 -8.22
CA LEU A 98 2.32 -9.72 -8.11
C LEU A 98 3.43 -9.25 -9.08
N TYR A 99 4.56 -9.95 -9.12
CA TYR A 99 5.66 -9.64 -10.03
C TYR A 99 5.24 -9.69 -11.50
N LEU A 100 4.52 -10.73 -11.91
CA LEU A 100 4.01 -10.86 -13.28
C LEU A 100 3.10 -9.68 -13.65
N ASP A 101 2.26 -9.22 -12.71
CA ASP A 101 1.44 -8.05 -12.93
C ASP A 101 2.29 -6.77 -13.06
N LEU A 102 3.29 -6.58 -12.20
CA LEU A 102 4.19 -5.44 -12.30
C LEU A 102 4.91 -5.36 -13.66
N ILE A 103 5.27 -6.50 -14.24
CA ILE A 103 5.93 -6.59 -15.56
C ILE A 103 4.91 -6.43 -16.69
N ASN A 104 3.82 -7.20 -16.65
CA ASN A 104 2.82 -7.23 -17.72
C ASN A 104 2.15 -5.86 -17.94
N TYR A 105 1.95 -5.11 -16.88
CA TYR A 105 1.38 -3.76 -16.94
C TYR A 105 2.43 -2.65 -16.95
N ASN A 106 3.73 -3.00 -17.01
CA ASN A 106 4.82 -2.04 -16.97
C ASN A 106 4.67 -1.02 -15.83
N CYS A 107 4.44 -1.52 -14.62
CA CYS A 107 4.28 -0.65 -13.45
C CYS A 107 5.61 0.03 -13.09
N THR A 108 5.58 1.36 -12.96
CA THR A 108 6.76 2.19 -12.66
C THR A 108 6.68 2.86 -11.29
N THR A 109 5.49 2.96 -10.72
CA THR A 109 5.26 3.66 -9.44
C THR A 109 4.49 2.78 -8.46
N PHE A 110 4.99 2.74 -7.23
CA PHE A 110 4.37 2.08 -6.08
C PHE A 110 3.65 3.15 -5.24
N ILE A 111 2.35 3.02 -5.06
CA ILE A 111 1.50 3.95 -4.32
C ILE A 111 0.93 3.24 -3.10
N ALA A 112 1.06 3.82 -1.90
CA ALA A 112 0.44 3.33 -0.69
C ALA A 112 0.22 4.46 0.33
N HIS A 113 -0.53 4.18 1.39
CA HIS A 113 -0.62 5.07 2.54
C HIS A 113 0.41 4.63 3.59
N ASN A 114 1.54 5.34 3.70
CA ASN A 114 2.76 4.93 4.39
C ASN A 114 3.58 3.88 3.60
N VAL A 115 3.88 4.21 2.37
CA VAL A 115 4.53 3.33 1.37
C VAL A 115 5.77 2.58 1.87
N GLU A 116 6.53 3.15 2.81
CA GLU A 116 7.69 2.47 3.39
C GLU A 116 7.32 1.21 4.17
N PHE A 117 6.16 1.21 4.84
CA PHE A 117 5.67 0.06 5.57
C PHE A 117 5.39 -1.10 4.60
N ASP A 118 4.50 -0.89 3.65
CA ASP A 118 4.05 -1.92 2.71
C ASP A 118 5.20 -2.46 1.87
N LYS A 119 5.98 -1.53 1.30
CA LYS A 119 7.10 -1.88 0.42
C LYS A 119 8.18 -2.69 1.13
N ASN A 120 8.57 -2.29 2.36
CA ASN A 120 9.60 -2.99 3.11
C ASN A 120 9.14 -4.38 3.55
N ILE A 121 7.87 -4.57 3.92
CA ILE A 121 7.36 -5.87 4.30
C ILE A 121 7.30 -6.80 3.09
N ILE A 122 6.82 -6.34 1.93
CA ILE A 122 6.85 -7.13 0.70
C ILE A 122 8.29 -7.50 0.33
N LEU A 123 9.23 -6.57 0.41
CA LEU A 123 10.65 -6.85 0.16
C LEU A 123 11.21 -7.87 1.17
N SER A 124 10.83 -7.80 2.44
CA SER A 124 11.29 -8.78 3.44
C SER A 124 10.78 -10.20 3.13
N GLU A 125 9.54 -10.35 2.64
CA GLU A 125 9.03 -11.64 2.18
C GLU A 125 9.78 -12.10 0.91
N CYS A 126 10.12 -11.19 -0.01
CA CYS A 126 10.94 -11.53 -1.18
C CYS A 126 12.34 -12.00 -0.77
N TYR A 127 12.98 -11.35 0.21
CA TYR A 127 14.29 -11.79 0.76
C TYR A 127 14.19 -13.17 1.41
N ARG A 128 13.12 -13.46 2.19
CA ARG A 128 12.89 -14.80 2.77
C ARG A 128 12.79 -15.89 1.71
N LEU A 129 12.30 -15.56 0.53
CA LEU A 129 12.08 -16.48 -0.58
C LEU A 129 13.24 -16.50 -1.60
N ASN A 130 14.26 -15.66 -1.40
CA ASN A 130 15.39 -15.48 -2.34
C ASN A 130 14.92 -15.08 -3.76
N TYR A 131 13.97 -14.15 -3.86
CA TYR A 131 13.41 -13.69 -5.13
C TYR A 131 14.11 -12.42 -5.62
N GLU A 132 15.38 -12.51 -5.96
CA GLU A 132 16.27 -11.40 -6.34
C GLU A 132 15.67 -10.52 -7.46
N THR A 133 15.19 -11.14 -8.56
CA THR A 133 14.60 -10.42 -9.70
C THR A 133 13.38 -9.59 -9.30
N ILE A 134 12.58 -10.09 -8.34
CA ILE A 134 11.39 -9.37 -7.83
C ILE A 134 11.83 -8.22 -6.93
N ILE A 135 12.85 -8.43 -6.10
CA ILE A 135 13.45 -7.39 -5.24
C ILE A 135 13.95 -6.24 -6.12
N ASP A 136 14.71 -6.54 -7.18
CA ASP A 136 15.24 -5.54 -8.09
C ASP A 136 14.13 -4.74 -8.76
N LYS A 137 13.08 -5.42 -9.24
CA LYS A 137 11.92 -4.77 -9.84
C LYS A 137 11.25 -3.81 -8.86
N ILE A 138 10.93 -4.28 -7.64
CA ILE A 138 10.24 -3.44 -6.64
C ILE A 138 11.12 -2.26 -6.21
N LYS A 139 12.43 -2.48 -6.04
CA LYS A 139 13.38 -1.40 -5.69
C LYS A 139 13.52 -0.36 -6.79
N SER A 140 13.44 -0.74 -8.06
CA SER A 140 13.54 0.17 -9.21
C SER A 140 12.32 1.09 -9.37
N MET A 141 11.19 0.78 -8.75
CA MET A 141 9.96 1.56 -8.86
C MET A 141 10.04 2.83 -8.01
N SER A 142 9.57 3.95 -8.57
CA SER A 142 9.33 5.18 -7.81
C SER A 142 8.24 4.96 -6.76
N ASN A 143 8.19 5.81 -5.74
CA ASN A 143 7.18 5.73 -4.69
C ASN A 143 6.31 6.98 -4.69
N PHE A 144 5.03 6.82 -4.36
CA PHE A 144 4.14 7.90 -3.96
C PHE A 144 3.46 7.52 -2.66
N CYS A 145 3.63 8.34 -1.63
CA CYS A 145 3.07 8.10 -0.31
C CYS A 145 1.92 9.07 -0.03
N THR A 146 0.66 8.62 -0.08
CA THR A 146 -0.48 9.51 0.19
C THR A 146 -0.43 10.14 1.59
N MET A 147 0.28 9.52 2.54
CA MET A 147 0.49 10.06 3.88
C MET A 147 1.54 11.18 3.91
N LYS A 148 2.67 11.04 3.16
CA LYS A 148 3.82 11.95 3.22
C LYS A 148 3.79 13.01 2.10
N ASP A 149 3.34 12.63 0.89
CA ASP A 149 3.42 13.47 -0.32
C ASP A 149 2.15 14.30 -0.56
N ASN A 150 1.20 14.30 0.40
CA ASN A 150 -0.09 14.96 0.22
C ASN A 150 -0.02 16.50 0.17
N LYS A 151 1.03 17.13 0.66
CA LYS A 151 1.24 18.60 0.72
C LYS A 151 0.10 19.41 1.40
N ILE A 152 -0.92 18.75 1.93
CA ILE A 152 -2.11 19.36 2.55
C ILE A 152 -1.92 19.53 4.05
N PHE A 153 -1.33 18.52 4.68
CA PHE A 153 -1.13 18.48 6.12
C PHE A 153 0.33 18.76 6.49
N ASN A 154 0.53 19.50 7.57
CA ASN A 154 1.88 19.68 8.15
C ASN A 154 2.37 18.44 8.92
N LYS A 155 1.48 17.50 9.20
CA LYS A 155 1.73 16.21 9.86
C LYS A 155 1.17 15.09 8.99
N TRP A 156 1.66 13.90 9.19
CA TRP A 156 1.21 12.72 8.47
C TRP A 156 -0.22 12.32 8.93
N PRO A 157 -1.25 12.48 8.10
CA PRO A 157 -2.61 12.12 8.46
C PRO A 157 -2.80 10.61 8.44
N LYS A 158 -3.77 10.10 9.20
CA LYS A 158 -4.32 8.76 8.97
C LYS A 158 -5.11 8.74 7.66
N LEU A 159 -5.23 7.58 7.02
CA LEU A 159 -5.91 7.41 5.74
C LEU A 159 -7.36 7.94 5.77
N GLY A 160 -8.14 7.57 6.79
CA GLY A 160 -9.50 8.09 6.96
C GLY A 160 -9.56 9.61 7.09
N LEU A 161 -8.65 10.22 7.87
CA LEU A 161 -8.60 11.68 8.01
C LEU A 161 -8.26 12.37 6.69
N LEU A 162 -7.33 11.82 5.90
CA LEU A 162 -7.03 12.34 4.56
C LEU A 162 -8.25 12.28 3.65
N TYR A 163 -8.95 11.15 3.64
CA TYR A 163 -10.16 10.97 2.85
C TYR A 163 -11.27 11.96 3.27
N GLU A 164 -11.58 12.04 4.56
CA GLU A 164 -12.59 12.98 5.10
C GLU A 164 -12.27 14.43 4.72
N PHE A 165 -11.00 14.79 4.76
CA PHE A 165 -10.57 16.14 4.37
C PHE A 165 -10.78 16.39 2.86
N LEU A 166 -10.41 15.44 2.01
CA LEU A 166 -10.50 15.58 0.55
C LEU A 166 -11.95 15.55 0.05
N PHE A 167 -12.77 14.66 0.59
CA PHE A 167 -14.12 14.40 0.07
C PHE A 167 -15.23 15.03 0.92
N LYS A 168 -14.90 15.60 2.08
CA LYS A 168 -15.87 16.18 3.03
C LYS A 168 -16.96 15.19 3.48
N LYS A 169 -16.60 13.92 3.56
CA LYS A 169 -17.47 12.80 3.95
C LYS A 169 -16.73 11.90 4.94
N PRO A 170 -17.40 11.47 6.03
CA PRO A 170 -16.81 10.51 6.94
C PRO A 170 -16.60 9.16 6.25
N ILE A 171 -15.59 8.42 6.69
CA ILE A 171 -15.33 7.06 6.25
C ILE A 171 -14.88 6.20 7.42
N ILE A 172 -15.29 4.94 7.40
CA ILE A 172 -14.79 3.92 8.33
C ILE A 172 -13.72 3.13 7.61
N ILE A 173 -12.52 3.14 8.15
CA ILE A 173 -11.41 2.28 7.71
C ILE A 173 -11.60 0.94 8.44
N ASN A 174 -11.81 -0.13 7.69
CA ASN A 174 -12.11 -1.44 8.24
C ASN A 174 -10.91 -2.40 8.22
N HIS A 175 -9.73 -1.90 7.87
CA HIS A 175 -8.49 -2.66 7.87
C HIS A 175 -8.62 -3.98 7.08
N ARG A 176 -9.08 -3.87 5.85
CA ARG A 176 -9.05 -4.93 4.83
C ARG A 176 -8.32 -4.35 3.63
N SER A 177 -7.32 -5.06 3.17
CA SER A 177 -6.36 -4.54 2.19
C SER A 177 -7.01 -3.92 0.96
N LEU A 178 -7.98 -4.59 0.34
CA LEU A 178 -8.63 -4.06 -0.87
C LEU A 178 -9.53 -2.84 -0.58
N SER A 179 -10.17 -2.80 0.60
CA SER A 179 -10.94 -1.64 1.04
C SER A 179 -10.05 -0.42 1.25
N ASP A 180 -8.90 -0.62 1.89
CA ASP A 180 -7.96 0.47 2.19
C ASP A 180 -7.22 0.92 0.91
N VAL A 181 -6.96 -0.01 -0.03
CA VAL A 181 -6.52 0.31 -1.41
C VAL A 181 -7.52 1.23 -2.12
N ASP A 182 -8.84 0.96 -2.03
CA ASP A 182 -9.85 1.80 -2.68
C ASP A 182 -9.84 3.23 -2.11
N VAL A 183 -9.71 3.36 -0.81
CA VAL A 183 -9.61 4.67 -0.13
C VAL A 183 -8.31 5.38 -0.52
N CYS A 184 -7.18 4.66 -0.49
CA CYS A 184 -5.87 5.18 -0.88
C CYS A 184 -5.86 5.64 -2.35
N TYR A 185 -6.42 4.84 -3.25
CA TYR A 185 -6.57 5.17 -4.67
C TYR A 185 -7.39 6.45 -4.89
N LYS A 186 -8.55 6.57 -4.23
CA LYS A 186 -9.38 7.78 -4.31
C LYS A 186 -8.62 9.01 -3.81
N CYS A 187 -7.93 8.89 -2.67
CA CYS A 187 -7.08 9.97 -2.15
C CYS A 187 -5.97 10.33 -3.12
N TYR A 188 -5.26 9.34 -3.70
CA TYR A 188 -4.23 9.55 -4.70
C TYR A 188 -4.76 10.33 -5.92
N CYS A 189 -5.88 9.90 -6.49
CA CYS A 189 -6.47 10.56 -7.65
C CYS A 189 -6.83 12.02 -7.37
N GLU A 190 -7.35 12.32 -6.18
CA GLU A 190 -7.70 13.69 -5.81
C GLU A 190 -6.46 14.55 -5.55
N LEU A 191 -5.42 13.99 -4.91
CA LEU A 191 -4.13 14.65 -4.72
C LEU A 191 -3.46 15.01 -6.05
N MET A 192 -3.56 14.15 -7.07
CA MET A 192 -3.03 14.45 -8.41
C MET A 192 -3.74 15.63 -9.06
N LYS A 193 -5.07 15.73 -8.95
CA LYS A 193 -5.83 16.89 -9.45
C LYS A 193 -5.42 18.19 -8.76
N ILE A 194 -5.17 18.14 -7.45
CA ILE A 194 -4.72 19.29 -6.67
C ILE A 194 -3.32 19.74 -7.13
N ASN A 195 -2.42 18.81 -7.36
CA ASN A 195 -1.05 19.13 -7.81
C ASN A 195 -1.03 19.72 -9.23
N ASP A 196 -1.88 19.23 -10.13
CA ASP A 196 -1.94 19.67 -11.53
C ASP A 196 -2.60 21.06 -11.69
N ASN A 197 -3.47 21.47 -10.78
CA ASN A 197 -4.29 22.66 -10.90
C ASN A 197 -3.82 23.87 -10.08
N ASN A 198 -2.57 23.94 -9.65
CA ASN A 198 -2.03 25.09 -8.88
C ASN A 198 -2.93 25.54 -7.70
N TYR A 199 -3.45 24.61 -6.92
CA TYR A 199 -4.18 24.99 -5.72
C TYR A 199 -3.21 25.64 -4.71
N ILE A 200 -3.46 26.88 -4.33
CA ILE A 200 -2.74 27.49 -3.21
C ILE A 200 -3.22 26.79 -1.93
N ILE A 201 -2.33 25.99 -1.36
CA ILE A 201 -2.53 25.42 -0.04
C ILE A 201 -2.24 26.51 0.97
N LEU A 202 -3.30 27.09 1.53
CA LEU A 202 -3.16 28.01 2.65
C LEU A 202 -2.62 27.25 3.85
N ARG A 203 -1.38 27.53 4.25
CA ARG A 203 -0.66 26.92 5.37
C ARG A 203 -1.27 27.16 6.75
N ASN A 204 -2.35 27.90 6.86
CA ASN A 204 -3.04 28.23 8.11
C ASN A 204 -4.49 27.74 8.07
N ASN A 205 -4.74 26.65 8.78
CA ASN A 205 -6.05 26.18 9.26
C ASN A 205 -7.29 26.84 8.61
N LYS A 206 -7.89 26.14 7.64
CA LYS A 206 -9.21 26.37 7.04
C LYS A 206 -9.17 26.87 5.58
N LYS A 207 -9.70 26.02 4.73
CA LYS A 207 -10.10 26.16 3.32
C LYS A 207 -9.04 25.89 2.26
N ILE A 208 -9.33 24.85 1.46
CA ILE A 208 -8.85 24.74 0.08
C ILE A 208 -9.79 25.61 -0.74
N GLU A 209 -9.30 26.69 -1.30
CA GLU A 209 -10.04 27.49 -2.27
C GLU A 209 -9.45 27.25 -3.67
N LYS A 210 -10.33 27.00 -4.64
CA LYS A 210 -9.98 26.91 -6.05
C LYS A 210 -9.63 28.31 -6.53
N LEU A 211 -8.42 28.53 -7.03
CA LEU A 211 -8.15 29.76 -7.76
C LEU A 211 -9.01 29.77 -9.03
N SER A 212 -9.97 30.69 -9.11
CA SER A 212 -10.59 31.08 -10.36
C SER A 212 -9.57 31.87 -11.18
N VAL A 213 -9.15 31.27 -12.29
CA VAL A 213 -8.45 31.98 -13.38
C VAL A 213 -9.47 32.77 -14.16
#